data_34f9ea66b5c193c73bc67c356b7765b2
#
_entry.id   34f9ea66b5c193c73bc67c356b7765b2
#
_cell.length_a   1.000
_cell.length_b   1.000
_cell.length_c   1.000
_cell.angle_alpha   90.00
_cell.angle_beta   90.00
_cell.angle_gamma   90.00
#
_symmetry.space_group_name_H-M   'P 1'
#
loop_
_entity.id
_entity.type
_entity.pdbx_description
1 polymer ?
#
loop_
_entity_poly.entity_id
_entity_poly.type
_entity_poly.pdbx_seq_one_letter_code
_entity_poly.pdbx_strand_id
1 'polypeptide(L)'
;MSGMAFDLLLVAALLWSAARALTTPDLFRAVVLFIVFGLLMALAWARLDAPDIALAEAAIGAGLTGALLLDTVGHLRAKQREPSP
;
A
#
# COMPACT_ATOMS: atom_id res chain seq x y z
N MET A 1 21.02 7.59 17.14
CA MET A 1 19.90 7.62 18.10
C MET A 1 18.61 8.03 17.44
N SER A 2 18.56 9.20 16.77
CA SER A 2 17.36 9.61 16.03
C SER A 2 17.01 8.61 14.91
N GLY A 3 18.00 7.95 14.29
CA GLY A 3 17.77 6.95 13.28
C GLY A 3 17.06 5.70 13.81
N MET A 4 17.37 5.29 15.03
CA MET A 4 16.72 4.14 15.64
C MET A 4 15.24 4.44 15.94
N ALA A 5 14.93 5.64 16.43
CA ALA A 5 13.54 6.03 16.68
C ALA A 5 12.75 6.04 15.36
N PHE A 6 13.33 6.60 14.31
CA PHE A 6 12.70 6.59 12.99
C PHE A 6 12.46 5.16 12.50
N ASP A 7 13.46 4.29 12.62
CA ASP A 7 13.37 2.91 12.16
C ASP A 7 12.29 2.15 12.92
N LEU A 8 12.18 2.35 14.24
CA LEU A 8 11.14 1.71 15.03
C LEU A 8 9.75 2.19 14.62
N LEU A 9 9.60 3.50 14.37
CA LEU A 9 8.33 4.04 13.89
C LEU A 9 7.98 3.47 12.51
N LEU A 10 8.96 3.35 11.64
CA LEU A 10 8.76 2.81 10.30
C LEU A 10 8.31 1.35 10.36
N VAL A 11 8.98 0.54 11.18
CA VAL A 11 8.60 -0.87 11.36
C VAL A 11 7.18 -0.97 11.92
N ALA A 12 6.87 -0.16 12.92
CA ALA A 12 5.53 -0.14 13.52
C ALA A 12 4.47 0.24 12.47
N ALA A 13 4.74 1.25 11.66
CA ALA A 13 3.83 1.68 10.61
C ALA A 13 3.65 0.60 9.54
N LEU A 14 4.74 -0.08 9.16
CA LEU A 14 4.68 -1.19 8.19
C LEU A 14 3.80 -2.33 8.71
N LEU A 15 4.03 -2.75 9.95
CA LEU A 15 3.27 -3.84 10.56
C LEU A 15 1.79 -3.45 10.72
N TRP A 16 1.55 -2.22 11.15
CA TRP A 16 0.19 -1.73 11.34
C TRP A 16 -0.56 -1.67 10.01
N SER A 17 0.04 -1.06 8.98
CA SER A 17 -0.61 -0.93 7.68
C SER A 17 -0.84 -2.29 7.02
N ALA A 18 0.10 -3.23 7.17
CA ALA A 18 -0.07 -4.58 6.65
C ALA A 18 -1.23 -5.30 7.35
N ALA A 19 -1.28 -5.23 8.68
CA ALA A 19 -2.35 -5.88 9.45
C ALA A 19 -3.70 -5.28 9.07
N ARG A 20 -3.78 -3.96 8.96
CA ARG A 20 -5.03 -3.28 8.60
C ARG A 20 -5.45 -3.61 7.17
N ALA A 21 -4.51 -3.67 6.24
CA ALA A 21 -4.83 -4.03 4.85
C ALA A 21 -5.44 -5.43 4.76
N LEU A 22 -4.89 -6.37 5.53
CA LEU A 22 -5.34 -7.76 5.50
C LEU A 22 -6.66 -7.99 6.25
N THR A 23 -7.00 -7.12 7.20
CA THR A 23 -8.17 -7.31 8.06
C THR A 23 -9.32 -6.36 7.75
N THR A 24 -9.12 -5.40 6.84
CA THR A 24 -10.16 -4.43 6.50
C THR A 24 -11.16 -5.06 5.53
N PRO A 25 -12.45 -5.11 5.88
CA PRO A 25 -13.47 -5.73 5.01
C PRO A 25 -13.82 -4.91 3.80
N ASP A 26 -13.68 -3.58 3.85
CA ASP A 26 -13.95 -2.72 2.70
C ASP A 26 -12.77 -2.80 1.73
N LEU A 27 -13.02 -3.32 0.54
CA LEU A 27 -11.98 -3.54 -0.47
C LEU A 27 -11.27 -2.25 -0.85
N PHE A 28 -12.00 -1.14 -1.00
CA PHE A 28 -11.38 0.15 -1.35
C PHE A 28 -10.37 0.57 -0.27
N ARG A 29 -10.77 0.50 1.00
CA ARG A 29 -9.86 0.84 2.11
C ARG A 29 -8.67 -0.09 2.18
N ALA A 30 -8.90 -1.38 1.94
CA ALA A 30 -7.81 -2.36 1.93
C ALA A 30 -6.78 -2.02 0.84
N VAL A 31 -7.25 -1.62 -0.35
CA VAL A 31 -6.35 -1.24 -1.44
C VAL A 31 -5.57 0.03 -1.09
N VAL A 32 -6.22 1.03 -0.50
CA VAL A 32 -5.53 2.25 -0.06
C VAL A 32 -4.46 1.93 0.98
N LEU A 33 -4.79 1.06 1.94
CA LEU A 33 -3.83 0.63 2.96
C LEU A 33 -2.66 -0.14 2.34
N PHE A 34 -2.93 -0.95 1.32
CA PHE A 34 -1.88 -1.64 0.57
C PHE A 34 -0.94 -0.64 -0.11
N ILE A 35 -1.49 0.42 -0.72
CA ILE A 35 -0.68 1.47 -1.34
C ILE A 35 0.19 2.16 -0.29
N VAL A 36 -0.39 2.50 0.86
CA VAL A 36 0.37 3.10 1.98
C VAL A 36 1.49 2.17 2.42
N PHE A 37 1.20 0.89 2.58
CA PHE A 37 2.20 -0.11 2.92
C PHE A 37 3.35 -0.13 1.90
N GLY A 38 3.01 -0.11 0.60
CA GLY A 38 4.02 -0.08 -0.46
C GLY A 38 4.92 1.15 -0.41
N LEU A 39 4.34 2.33 -0.11
CA LEU A 39 5.13 3.55 0.03
C LEU A 39 6.02 3.50 1.27
N LEU A 40 5.54 2.92 2.37
CA LEU A 40 6.36 2.71 3.56
C LEU A 40 7.49 1.72 3.29
N MET A 41 7.24 0.69 2.48
CA MET A 41 8.30 -0.23 2.05
C MET A 41 9.35 0.48 1.22
N ALA A 42 8.93 1.38 0.32
CA ALA A 42 9.87 2.19 -0.45
C ALA A 42 10.76 3.02 0.48
N LEU A 43 10.17 3.61 1.50
CA LEU A 43 10.92 4.37 2.50
C LEU A 43 11.91 3.46 3.26
N ALA A 44 11.51 2.24 3.57
CA ALA A 44 12.40 1.27 4.21
C ALA A 44 13.60 0.94 3.32
N TRP A 45 13.38 0.74 2.01
CA TRP A 45 14.49 0.51 1.08
C TRP A 45 15.43 1.71 1.02
N ALA A 46 14.88 2.93 1.02
CA ALA A 46 15.70 4.14 1.05
C ALA A 46 16.56 4.21 2.32
N ARG A 47 15.99 3.81 3.46
CA ARG A 47 16.73 3.75 4.73
C ARG A 47 17.85 2.72 4.71
N LEU A 48 17.72 1.68 3.89
CA LEU A 48 18.73 0.63 3.73
C LEU A 48 19.75 0.95 2.63
N ASP A 49 19.81 2.21 2.20
CA ASP A 49 20.70 2.66 1.13
C ASP A 49 20.46 1.94 -0.21
N ALA A 50 19.18 1.64 -0.47
CA ALA A 50 18.77 1.01 -1.72
C ALA A 50 17.77 1.91 -2.46
N PRO A 51 18.18 3.10 -2.93
CA PRO A 51 17.27 4.05 -3.56
C PRO A 51 16.69 3.52 -4.87
N ASP A 52 17.43 2.71 -5.62
CA ASP A 52 16.93 2.11 -6.86
C ASP A 52 15.76 1.18 -6.59
N ILE A 53 15.88 0.36 -5.55
CA ILE A 53 14.79 -0.55 -5.14
C ILE A 53 13.62 0.26 -4.58
N ALA A 54 13.91 1.35 -3.86
CA ALA A 54 12.87 2.23 -3.34
C ALA A 54 12.03 2.82 -4.49
N LEU A 55 12.67 3.30 -5.54
CA LEU A 55 11.99 3.86 -6.70
C LEU A 55 11.15 2.79 -7.42
N ALA A 56 11.70 1.59 -7.59
CA ALA A 56 10.97 0.49 -8.21
C ALA A 56 9.74 0.10 -7.37
N GLU A 57 9.91 0.02 -6.06
CA GLU A 57 8.81 -0.31 -5.15
C GLU A 57 7.70 0.75 -5.22
N ALA A 58 8.08 2.02 -5.20
CA ALA A 58 7.09 3.10 -5.27
C ALA A 58 6.38 3.12 -6.63
N ALA A 59 7.13 2.95 -7.72
CA ALA A 59 6.55 3.03 -9.06
C ALA A 59 5.67 1.82 -9.39
N ILE A 60 6.09 0.62 -9.03
CA ILE A 60 5.38 -0.61 -9.39
C ILE A 60 4.42 -1.02 -8.29
N GLY A 61 4.89 -1.07 -7.04
CA GLY A 61 4.08 -1.52 -5.92
C GLY A 61 2.94 -0.59 -5.59
N ALA A 62 3.23 0.68 -5.32
CA ALA A 62 2.20 1.67 -4.98
C ALA A 62 1.58 2.29 -6.22
N GLY A 63 2.40 2.61 -7.23
CA GLY A 63 1.92 3.29 -8.44
C GLY A 63 1.11 2.39 -9.34
N LEU A 64 1.80 1.49 -10.06
CA LEU A 64 1.13 0.66 -11.07
C LEU A 64 0.15 -0.33 -10.45
N THR A 65 0.60 -1.10 -9.46
CA THR A 65 -0.25 -2.10 -8.81
C THR A 65 -1.41 -1.43 -8.09
N GLY A 66 -1.15 -0.34 -7.38
CA GLY A 66 -2.20 0.41 -6.70
C GLY A 66 -3.25 0.94 -7.66
N ALA A 67 -2.80 1.53 -8.80
CA ALA A 67 -3.72 2.05 -9.80
C ALA A 67 -4.60 0.94 -10.39
N LEU A 68 -4.00 -0.22 -10.69
CA LEU A 68 -4.75 -1.36 -11.22
C LEU A 68 -5.76 -1.90 -10.22
N LEU A 69 -5.37 -1.96 -8.93
CA LEU A 69 -6.29 -2.42 -7.88
C LEU A 69 -7.45 -1.44 -7.69
N LEU A 70 -7.18 -0.14 -7.72
CA LEU A 70 -8.24 0.86 -7.61
C LEU A 70 -9.20 0.81 -8.81
N ASP A 71 -8.66 0.60 -10.00
CA ASP A 71 -9.47 0.44 -11.20
C ASP A 71 -10.38 -0.79 -11.08
N THR A 72 -9.82 -1.89 -10.59
CA THR A 72 -10.59 -3.12 -10.36
C THR A 72 -11.71 -2.90 -9.35
N VAL A 73 -11.44 -2.19 -8.24
CA VAL A 73 -12.46 -1.86 -7.25
C VAL A 73 -13.58 -1.05 -7.89
N GLY A 74 -13.22 -0.06 -8.72
CA GLY A 74 -14.21 0.74 -9.44
C GLY A 74 -15.10 -0.10 -10.33
N HIS A 75 -14.53 -1.04 -11.05
CA HIS A 75 -15.29 -1.96 -11.91
C HIS A 75 -16.22 -2.86 -11.10
N LEU A 76 -15.74 -3.40 -9.99
CA LEU A 76 -16.56 -4.26 -9.14
C LEU A 76 -17.73 -3.48 -8.53
N ARG A 77 -17.49 -2.24 -8.09
CA ARG A 77 -18.55 -1.40 -7.55
C ARG A 77 -19.60 -1.05 -8.61
N ALA A 78 -19.15 -0.71 -9.82
CA ALA A 78 -20.05 -0.42 -10.92
C ALA A 78 -20.90 -1.63 -11.26
N LYS A 79 -20.30 -2.83 -11.28
CA LYS A 79 -21.02 -4.07 -11.55
C LYS A 79 -22.09 -4.36 -10.50
N GLN A 80 -21.79 -4.07 -9.23
CA GLN A 80 -22.75 -4.25 -8.14
C GLN A 80 -23.95 -3.30 -8.25
N ARG A 81 -23.78 -2.17 -8.93
CA ARG A 81 -24.84 -1.18 -9.12
C ARG A 81 -25.74 -1.49 -10.33
N GLU A 82 -25.31 -2.40 -11.20
CA GLU A 82 -26.12 -2.79 -12.34
C GLU A 82 -27.40 -3.51 -11.89
N PRO A 83 -28.56 -3.16 -12.47
CA PRO A 83 -29.80 -3.89 -12.13
C PRO A 83 -29.71 -5.33 -12.58
N SER A 84 -30.36 -6.22 -11.82
CA SER A 84 -30.41 -7.62 -12.17
C SER A 84 -31.21 -7.79 -13.48
N PRO A 85 -30.76 -8.67 -14.37
CA PRO A 85 -31.49 -8.97 -15.60
C PRO A 85 -32.87 -9.61 -15.35
#